data_c53b205968e243971e69a1b5a8af5386
#
_entry.id   c53b205968e243971e69a1b5a8af5386
#
_cell.length_a   1.000
_cell.length_b   1.000
_cell.length_c   1.000
_cell.angle_alpha   90.00
_cell.angle_beta   90.00
_cell.angle_gamma   90.00
#
_symmetry.space_group_name_H-M   'P 1'
#
loop_
_entity.id
_entity.type
_entity.pdbx_description
1 polymer ?
#
loop_
_entity_poly.entity_id
_entity_poly.type
_entity_poly.pdbx_seq_one_letter_code
_entity_poly.pdbx_strand_id
1 'polypeptide(L)'
;MPYAELNGLSLYYEEFGRGETVLFLHSHFSRGLLAFSGQIIPFSGRYRCLFPDFRGHGRTRCDDLTWNSRMIADDMAMFLDKLGIDQAHIIGYSSGAYVGCHMAAKYPHKVRSLVTIGGAAHPRPEGATDFQPENLLKNGDLDFIEDMKARHYEAHRGDWQTYLRNTVADWQQSPHLTDDEWQNITCPAFFINGENDPFGTVEELQEKVPSAKIYKVIGGGHRPHFVGEQIDDINSRILEFLSSVT
;
A
#
# COMPACT_ATOMS: atom_id res chain seq x y z
N MET A 1 -22.07 -1.98 -7.09
CA MET A 1 -21.71 -3.02 -6.11
C MET A 1 -20.23 -2.85 -5.80
N PRO A 2 -19.77 -3.01 -4.58
CA PRO A 2 -18.39 -2.71 -4.20
C PRO A 2 -17.37 -3.79 -4.62
N TYR A 3 -17.62 -4.50 -5.71
CA TYR A 3 -16.74 -5.55 -6.25
C TYR A 3 -16.45 -5.32 -7.72
N ALA A 4 -15.19 -5.49 -8.10
CA ALA A 4 -14.71 -5.56 -9.48
C ALA A 4 -14.27 -6.99 -9.78
N GLU A 5 -14.87 -7.61 -10.80
CA GLU A 5 -14.49 -8.94 -11.25
C GLU A 5 -13.26 -8.83 -12.15
N LEU A 6 -12.16 -9.38 -11.70
CA LEU A 6 -10.89 -9.54 -12.40
C LEU A 6 -10.64 -11.04 -12.62
N ASN A 7 -9.62 -11.41 -13.39
CA ASN A 7 -9.30 -12.83 -13.66
C ASN A 7 -9.06 -13.63 -12.35
N GLY A 8 -10.05 -14.42 -11.92
CA GLY A 8 -10.00 -15.24 -10.71
C GLY A 8 -10.03 -14.45 -9.40
N LEU A 9 -10.45 -13.19 -9.45
CA LEU A 9 -10.47 -12.27 -8.31
C LEU A 9 -11.76 -11.46 -8.30
N SER A 10 -12.53 -11.53 -7.20
CA SER A 10 -13.62 -10.61 -6.92
C SER A 10 -13.09 -9.55 -5.94
N LEU A 11 -12.54 -8.47 -6.50
CA LEU A 11 -11.84 -7.43 -5.77
C LEU A 11 -12.83 -6.48 -5.11
N TYR A 12 -12.83 -6.44 -3.80
CA TYR A 12 -13.61 -5.47 -3.04
C TYR A 12 -12.94 -4.09 -3.05
N TYR A 13 -13.73 -3.03 -3.20
CA TYR A 13 -13.26 -1.65 -3.05
C TYR A 13 -14.33 -0.71 -2.54
N GLU A 14 -13.91 0.38 -1.94
CA GLU A 14 -14.76 1.52 -1.58
C GLU A 14 -14.33 2.74 -2.43
N GLU A 15 -15.32 3.57 -2.77
CA GLU A 15 -15.13 4.73 -3.62
C GLU A 15 -15.80 5.97 -3.00
N PHE A 16 -15.07 7.08 -2.96
CA PHE A 16 -15.56 8.37 -2.48
C PHE A 16 -15.10 9.50 -3.40
N GLY A 17 -15.94 10.53 -3.53
CA GLY A 17 -15.61 11.73 -4.30
C GLY A 17 -15.74 11.57 -5.81
N ARG A 18 -15.20 12.55 -6.53
CA ARG A 18 -15.25 12.63 -8.02
C ARG A 18 -14.02 13.40 -8.50
N GLY A 19 -13.71 13.28 -9.80
CA GLY A 19 -12.60 13.99 -10.44
C GLY A 19 -11.46 13.05 -10.82
N GLU A 20 -10.22 13.53 -10.79
CA GLU A 20 -9.06 12.72 -11.04
C GLU A 20 -8.94 11.61 -10.00
N THR A 21 -8.44 10.44 -10.43
CA THR A 21 -8.43 9.27 -9.56
C THR A 21 -7.20 9.24 -8.67
N VAL A 22 -7.42 9.00 -7.38
CA VAL A 22 -6.39 8.61 -6.41
C VAL A 22 -6.66 7.18 -5.96
N LEU A 23 -5.70 6.29 -6.16
CA LEU A 23 -5.74 4.90 -5.73
C LEU A 23 -4.92 4.76 -4.44
N PHE A 24 -5.57 4.35 -3.35
CA PHE A 24 -4.97 4.16 -2.04
C PHE A 24 -4.63 2.70 -1.81
N LEU A 25 -3.36 2.40 -1.56
CA LEU A 25 -2.81 1.05 -1.44
C LEU A 25 -2.42 0.77 0.02
N HIS A 26 -3.16 -0.12 0.68
CA HIS A 26 -3.02 -0.41 2.11
C HIS A 26 -1.83 -1.33 2.42
N SER A 27 -1.47 -1.45 3.72
CA SER A 27 -0.46 -2.39 4.21
C SER A 27 -1.04 -3.80 4.44
N HIS A 28 -0.17 -4.82 4.52
CA HIS A 28 -0.60 -6.21 4.67
C HIS A 28 -1.46 -6.49 5.91
N PHE A 29 -1.19 -5.87 7.05
CA PHE A 29 -2.03 -6.06 8.26
C PHE A 29 -3.26 -5.16 8.30
N SER A 30 -3.61 -4.54 7.16
CA SER A 30 -4.73 -3.63 7.07
C SER A 30 -5.62 -3.96 5.86
N ARG A 31 -6.55 -3.10 5.56
CA ARG A 31 -7.42 -3.13 4.38
C ARG A 31 -7.73 -1.70 3.94
N GLY A 32 -8.24 -1.53 2.73
CA GLY A 32 -8.35 -0.26 2.03
C GLY A 32 -8.72 0.92 2.91
N LEU A 33 -9.97 1.01 3.31
CA LEU A 33 -10.49 2.15 4.08
C LEU A 33 -9.85 2.28 5.48
N LEU A 34 -9.52 1.16 6.12
CA LEU A 34 -8.94 1.17 7.46
C LEU A 34 -7.56 1.82 7.49
N ALA A 35 -6.75 1.58 6.47
CA ALA A 35 -5.40 2.13 6.39
C ALA A 35 -5.37 3.65 6.17
N PHE A 36 -6.46 4.21 5.62
CA PHE A 36 -6.51 5.60 5.16
C PHE A 36 -7.73 6.37 5.69
N SER A 37 -8.24 6.01 6.86
CA SER A 37 -9.44 6.64 7.43
C SER A 37 -9.31 8.16 7.59
N GLY A 38 -8.11 8.67 7.90
CA GLY A 38 -7.81 10.09 8.02
C GLY A 38 -7.67 10.84 6.69
N GLN A 39 -7.64 10.14 5.56
CA GLN A 39 -7.48 10.69 4.21
C GLN A 39 -8.82 10.83 3.46
N ILE A 40 -9.87 10.12 3.88
CA ILE A 40 -11.16 10.06 3.16
C ILE A 40 -11.73 11.46 2.94
N ILE A 41 -11.97 12.21 4.01
CA ILE A 41 -12.63 13.52 3.94
C ILE A 41 -11.76 14.55 3.20
N PRO A 42 -10.45 14.73 3.51
CA PRO A 42 -9.64 15.72 2.84
C PRO A 42 -9.51 15.48 1.33
N PHE A 43 -9.43 14.22 0.90
CA PHE A 43 -9.19 13.88 -0.51
C PHE A 43 -10.48 13.78 -1.33
N SER A 44 -11.57 13.22 -0.78
CA SER A 44 -12.81 13.02 -1.51
C SER A 44 -13.52 14.30 -1.95
N GLY A 45 -13.16 15.45 -1.37
CA GLY A 45 -13.64 16.75 -1.81
C GLY A 45 -13.08 17.21 -3.17
N ARG A 46 -11.99 16.61 -3.65
CA ARG A 46 -11.26 17.03 -4.86
C ARG A 46 -11.01 15.89 -5.86
N TYR A 47 -10.94 14.66 -5.37
CA TYR A 47 -10.51 13.48 -6.12
C TYR A 47 -11.56 12.36 -6.05
N ARG A 48 -11.54 11.50 -7.06
CA ARG A 48 -12.17 10.18 -7.01
C ARG A 48 -11.23 9.24 -6.28
N CYS A 49 -11.52 8.93 -5.02
CA CYS A 49 -10.68 8.12 -4.12
C CYS A 49 -11.12 6.67 -4.16
N LEU A 50 -10.23 5.77 -4.51
CA LEU A 50 -10.45 4.32 -4.55
C LEU A 50 -9.65 3.64 -3.45
N PHE A 51 -10.31 2.79 -2.66
CA PHE A 51 -9.73 2.05 -1.55
C PHE A 51 -9.98 0.55 -1.73
N PRO A 52 -9.21 -0.15 -2.58
CA PRO A 52 -9.34 -1.59 -2.75
C PRO A 52 -8.81 -2.35 -1.53
N ASP A 53 -9.39 -3.51 -1.26
CA ASP A 53 -8.79 -4.55 -0.43
C ASP A 53 -7.96 -5.46 -1.35
N PHE A 54 -6.68 -5.68 -1.07
CA PHE A 54 -5.79 -6.46 -1.91
C PHE A 54 -6.20 -7.93 -2.02
N ARG A 55 -5.69 -8.64 -3.02
CA ARG A 55 -5.70 -10.11 -3.09
C ARG A 55 -5.22 -10.69 -1.76
N GLY A 56 -5.96 -11.66 -1.21
CA GLY A 56 -5.66 -12.27 0.09
C GLY A 56 -5.98 -11.41 1.31
N HIS A 57 -6.55 -10.20 1.14
CA HIS A 57 -6.81 -9.27 2.23
C HIS A 57 -8.29 -8.85 2.29
N GLY A 58 -8.72 -8.46 3.49
CA GLY A 58 -10.01 -7.83 3.73
C GLY A 58 -11.18 -8.66 3.22
N ARG A 59 -11.97 -8.05 2.34
CA ARG A 59 -13.20 -8.60 1.75
C ARG A 59 -13.02 -9.09 0.30
N THR A 60 -11.81 -8.95 -0.25
CA THR A 60 -11.49 -9.46 -1.58
C THR A 60 -11.49 -10.98 -1.57
N ARG A 61 -12.17 -11.59 -2.54
CA ARG A 61 -12.30 -13.04 -2.68
C ARG A 61 -11.45 -13.52 -3.84
N CYS A 62 -10.63 -14.52 -3.59
CA CYS A 62 -9.79 -15.20 -4.57
C CYS A 62 -9.93 -16.71 -4.41
N ASP A 63 -9.66 -17.44 -5.50
CA ASP A 63 -9.78 -18.91 -5.50
C ASP A 63 -8.69 -19.56 -4.62
N ASP A 64 -7.52 -18.94 -4.59
CA ASP A 64 -6.40 -19.34 -3.75
C ASP A 64 -5.82 -18.16 -2.97
N LEU A 65 -4.95 -18.44 -1.99
CA LEU A 65 -4.27 -17.43 -1.18
C LEU A 65 -2.85 -17.11 -1.70
N THR A 66 -2.53 -17.46 -2.93
CA THR A 66 -1.23 -17.14 -3.51
C THR A 66 -1.17 -15.65 -3.86
N TRP A 67 -0.23 -14.93 -3.27
CA TRP A 67 -0.02 -13.51 -3.54
C TRP A 67 1.37 -13.04 -3.11
N ASN A 68 1.81 -11.95 -3.71
CA ASN A 68 2.96 -11.14 -3.32
C ASN A 68 2.75 -9.70 -3.83
N SER A 69 3.61 -8.77 -3.44
CA SER A 69 3.50 -7.37 -3.83
C SER A 69 3.49 -7.14 -5.35
N ARG A 70 4.21 -7.95 -6.13
CA ARG A 70 4.23 -7.84 -7.60
C ARG A 70 2.89 -8.27 -8.21
N MET A 71 2.31 -9.38 -7.73
CA MET A 71 0.99 -9.84 -8.18
C MET A 71 -0.10 -8.84 -7.83
N ILE A 72 -0.02 -8.24 -6.64
CA ILE A 72 -0.97 -7.20 -6.23
C ILE A 72 -0.84 -5.96 -7.15
N ALA A 73 0.37 -5.57 -7.54
CA ALA A 73 0.56 -4.48 -8.50
C ALA A 73 -0.09 -4.77 -9.86
N ASP A 74 0.00 -6.02 -10.33
CA ASP A 74 -0.68 -6.47 -11.55
C ASP A 74 -2.21 -6.41 -11.40
N ASP A 75 -2.76 -6.87 -10.27
CA ASP A 75 -4.18 -6.76 -9.96
C ASP A 75 -4.66 -5.30 -9.96
N MET A 76 -3.87 -4.37 -9.39
CA MET A 76 -4.22 -2.95 -9.34
C MET A 76 -4.21 -2.31 -10.73
N ALA A 77 -3.27 -2.69 -11.60
CA ALA A 77 -3.28 -2.25 -12.99
C ALA A 77 -4.53 -2.75 -13.74
N MET A 78 -4.88 -4.03 -13.58
CA MET A 78 -6.11 -4.61 -14.15
C MET A 78 -7.37 -3.98 -13.54
N PHE A 79 -7.36 -3.61 -12.27
CA PHE A 79 -8.47 -2.93 -11.60
C PHE A 79 -8.72 -1.54 -12.21
N LEU A 80 -7.68 -0.76 -12.47
CA LEU A 80 -7.80 0.52 -13.17
C LEU A 80 -8.39 0.33 -14.58
N ASP A 81 -7.92 -0.66 -15.35
CA ASP A 81 -8.48 -1.00 -16.66
C ASP A 81 -9.95 -1.36 -16.57
N LYS A 82 -10.34 -2.18 -15.60
CA LYS A 82 -11.73 -2.60 -15.38
C LYS A 82 -12.67 -1.43 -15.11
N LEU A 83 -12.16 -0.38 -14.46
CA LEU A 83 -12.93 0.84 -14.18
C LEU A 83 -12.84 1.88 -15.29
N GLY A 84 -12.13 1.61 -16.40
CA GLY A 84 -11.92 2.55 -17.49
C GLY A 84 -11.05 3.74 -17.09
N ILE A 85 -10.09 3.53 -16.17
CA ILE A 85 -9.19 4.57 -15.68
C ILE A 85 -7.84 4.40 -16.38
N ASP A 86 -7.47 5.36 -17.21
CA ASP A 86 -6.21 5.33 -17.95
C ASP A 86 -5.02 5.59 -17.02
N GLN A 87 -5.12 6.59 -16.14
CA GLN A 87 -4.08 6.97 -15.19
C GLN A 87 -4.67 7.34 -13.84
N ALA A 88 -3.92 7.06 -12.76
CA ALA A 88 -4.26 7.45 -11.41
C ALA A 88 -3.03 7.98 -10.63
N HIS A 89 -3.27 8.85 -9.67
CA HIS A 89 -2.32 9.09 -8.60
C HIS A 89 -2.32 7.88 -7.66
N ILE A 90 -1.14 7.41 -7.28
CA ILE A 90 -0.99 6.26 -6.40
C ILE A 90 -0.49 6.75 -5.04
N ILE A 91 -1.19 6.38 -3.97
CA ILE A 91 -0.76 6.63 -2.58
C ILE A 91 -0.67 5.28 -1.88
N GLY A 92 0.55 4.86 -1.57
CA GLY A 92 0.81 3.58 -0.91
C GLY A 92 1.39 3.74 0.49
N TYR A 93 0.91 2.93 1.44
CA TYR A 93 1.42 2.88 2.79
C TYR A 93 2.08 1.53 3.09
N SER A 94 3.32 1.54 3.62
CA SER A 94 4.06 0.33 4.02
C SER A 94 4.15 -0.66 2.86
N SER A 95 3.61 -1.87 2.97
CA SER A 95 3.55 -2.83 1.85
C SER A 95 2.82 -2.27 0.62
N GLY A 96 1.82 -1.40 0.81
CA GLY A 96 1.19 -0.67 -0.29
C GLY A 96 2.14 0.31 -1.00
N ALA A 97 3.16 0.82 -0.30
CA ALA A 97 4.22 1.59 -0.92
C ALA A 97 5.05 0.72 -1.90
N TYR A 98 5.32 -0.53 -1.53
CA TYR A 98 6.03 -1.49 -2.40
C TYR A 98 5.20 -1.80 -3.65
N VAL A 99 3.90 -2.06 -3.45
CA VAL A 99 2.95 -2.25 -4.57
C VAL A 99 2.95 -1.03 -5.49
N GLY A 100 2.91 0.18 -4.94
CA GLY A 100 2.96 1.44 -5.70
C GLY A 100 4.25 1.59 -6.50
N CYS A 101 5.41 1.26 -5.93
CA CYS A 101 6.70 1.26 -6.64
C CYS A 101 6.70 0.22 -7.78
N HIS A 102 6.19 -1.00 -7.56
CA HIS A 102 6.06 -2.00 -8.63
C HIS A 102 5.11 -1.53 -9.75
N MET A 103 3.99 -0.89 -9.40
CA MET A 103 3.09 -0.30 -10.40
C MET A 103 3.80 0.77 -11.23
N ALA A 104 4.51 1.71 -10.59
CA ALA A 104 5.20 2.78 -11.27
C ALA A 104 6.33 2.29 -12.18
N ALA A 105 7.04 1.24 -11.77
CA ALA A 105 8.11 0.63 -12.56
C ALA A 105 7.59 -0.19 -13.75
N LYS A 106 6.52 -0.97 -13.56
CA LYS A 106 6.00 -1.92 -14.57
C LYS A 106 4.94 -1.29 -15.48
N TYR A 107 4.14 -0.37 -14.96
CA TYR A 107 3.01 0.27 -15.64
C TYR A 107 3.12 1.81 -15.59
N PRO A 108 4.25 2.43 -16.03
CA PRO A 108 4.45 3.87 -15.89
C PRO A 108 3.35 4.70 -16.57
N HIS A 109 2.74 4.18 -17.65
CA HIS A 109 1.64 4.83 -18.34
C HIS A 109 0.33 4.90 -17.52
N LYS A 110 0.19 4.09 -16.45
CA LYS A 110 -0.98 4.10 -15.56
C LYS A 110 -0.78 4.94 -14.29
N VAL A 111 0.47 5.32 -14.00
CA VAL A 111 0.80 6.06 -12.78
C VAL A 111 1.05 7.52 -13.10
N ARG A 112 0.12 8.41 -12.73
CA ARG A 112 0.26 9.85 -12.88
C ARG A 112 1.29 10.42 -11.92
N SER A 113 1.25 9.98 -10.67
CA SER A 113 2.25 10.26 -9.66
C SER A 113 2.25 9.18 -8.59
N LEU A 114 3.35 9.06 -7.86
CA LEU A 114 3.54 8.10 -6.78
C LEU A 114 3.79 8.82 -5.46
N VAL A 115 3.00 8.54 -4.44
CA VAL A 115 3.26 8.91 -3.05
C VAL A 115 3.48 7.63 -2.25
N THR A 116 4.57 7.54 -1.49
CA THR A 116 4.78 6.45 -0.53
C THR A 116 4.82 6.99 0.89
N ILE A 117 4.24 6.25 1.82
CA ILE A 117 4.27 6.57 3.25
C ILE A 117 4.82 5.33 3.96
N GLY A 118 5.91 5.47 4.71
CA GLY A 118 6.55 4.33 5.38
C GLY A 118 7.08 3.29 4.39
N GLY A 119 7.60 3.75 3.24
CA GLY A 119 8.24 2.89 2.25
C GLY A 119 9.69 2.56 2.61
N ALA A 120 10.28 1.58 1.91
CA ALA A 120 11.69 1.24 2.01
C ALA A 120 12.29 1.01 0.62
N ALA A 121 13.58 1.31 0.47
CA ALA A 121 14.33 1.09 -0.77
C ALA A 121 14.84 -0.37 -0.90
N HIS A 122 14.94 -1.07 0.22
CA HIS A 122 15.48 -2.42 0.32
C HIS A 122 14.60 -3.30 1.20
N PRO A 123 14.56 -4.62 0.96
CA PRO A 123 13.93 -5.57 1.88
C PRO A 123 14.53 -5.48 3.29
N ARG A 124 13.67 -5.61 4.28
CA ARG A 124 14.04 -5.64 5.71
C ARG A 124 13.51 -6.93 6.33
N PRO A 125 14.20 -8.06 6.13
CA PRO A 125 13.74 -9.37 6.59
C PRO A 125 13.79 -9.54 8.11
N GLU A 126 14.53 -8.67 8.82
CA GLU A 126 14.67 -8.71 10.26
C GLU A 126 13.30 -8.50 10.93
N GLY A 127 12.96 -9.36 11.87
CA GLY A 127 11.67 -9.34 12.56
C GLY A 127 10.47 -9.86 11.78
N ALA A 128 10.59 -10.08 10.46
CA ALA A 128 9.48 -10.61 9.67
C ALA A 128 9.00 -11.98 10.18
N THR A 129 9.95 -12.83 10.59
CA THR A 129 9.68 -14.18 11.10
C THR A 129 8.88 -14.19 12.40
N ASP A 130 8.88 -13.10 13.18
CA ASP A 130 8.11 -13.00 14.43
C ASP A 130 6.60 -13.12 14.13
N PHE A 131 6.16 -12.75 12.93
CA PHE A 131 4.79 -12.87 12.45
C PHE A 131 4.44 -14.23 11.83
N GLN A 132 5.36 -15.20 11.83
CA GLN A 132 4.99 -16.58 11.47
C GLN A 132 3.96 -17.12 12.46
N PRO A 133 2.92 -17.86 11.98
CA PRO A 133 1.87 -18.40 12.85
C PRO A 133 2.41 -19.15 14.07
N GLU A 134 3.47 -19.93 13.87
CA GLU A 134 4.09 -20.73 14.92
C GLU A 134 4.72 -19.85 16.02
N ASN A 135 5.35 -18.75 15.63
CA ASN A 135 5.98 -17.82 16.58
C ASN A 135 4.93 -17.00 17.34
N LEU A 136 3.90 -16.51 16.65
CA LEU A 136 2.78 -15.81 17.28
C LEU A 136 2.06 -16.71 18.33
N LEU A 137 1.82 -17.97 17.98
CA LEU A 137 1.19 -18.92 18.90
C LEU A 137 2.11 -19.21 20.11
N LYS A 138 3.42 -19.39 19.86
CA LYS A 138 4.42 -19.63 20.93
C LYS A 138 4.53 -18.44 21.87
N ASN A 139 4.47 -17.21 21.34
CA ASN A 139 4.56 -15.98 22.11
C ASN A 139 3.27 -15.64 22.85
N GLY A 140 2.14 -16.26 22.47
CA GLY A 140 0.83 -15.97 23.05
C GLY A 140 0.18 -14.71 22.50
N ASP A 141 0.52 -14.29 21.27
CA ASP A 141 0.00 -13.09 20.58
C ASP A 141 -1.44 -13.31 20.07
N LEU A 142 -2.32 -13.81 20.95
CA LEU A 142 -3.66 -14.27 20.58
C LEU A 142 -4.54 -13.13 20.08
N ASP A 143 -4.45 -11.95 20.67
CA ASP A 143 -5.24 -10.79 20.26
C ASP A 143 -4.91 -10.36 18.84
N PHE A 144 -3.62 -10.37 18.45
CA PHE A 144 -3.19 -10.11 17.09
C PHE A 144 -3.72 -11.16 16.12
N ILE A 145 -3.64 -12.43 16.49
CA ILE A 145 -4.15 -13.54 15.67
C ILE A 145 -5.65 -13.39 15.43
N GLU A 146 -6.43 -13.10 16.48
CA GLU A 146 -7.89 -12.93 16.37
C GLU A 146 -8.25 -11.70 15.53
N ASP A 147 -7.49 -10.59 15.66
CA ASP A 147 -7.67 -9.41 14.80
C ASP A 147 -7.42 -9.74 13.32
N MET A 148 -6.33 -10.46 12.99
CA MET A 148 -6.02 -10.87 11.62
C MET A 148 -7.07 -11.83 11.07
N LYS A 149 -7.53 -12.79 11.87
CA LYS A 149 -8.63 -13.70 11.50
C LYS A 149 -9.90 -12.92 11.15
N ALA A 150 -10.31 -12.00 12.01
CA ALA A 150 -11.54 -11.22 11.80
C ALA A 150 -11.42 -10.25 10.62
N ARG A 151 -10.29 -9.56 10.50
CA ARG A 151 -10.05 -8.52 9.49
C ARG A 151 -10.03 -9.05 8.07
N HIS A 152 -9.47 -10.24 7.87
CA HIS A 152 -9.25 -10.84 6.55
C HIS A 152 -10.06 -12.12 6.31
N TYR A 153 -11.11 -12.35 7.10
CA TYR A 153 -11.87 -13.60 7.07
C TYR A 153 -12.42 -13.94 5.69
N GLU A 154 -12.98 -12.97 4.98
CA GLU A 154 -13.56 -13.23 3.64
C GLU A 154 -12.51 -13.63 2.61
N ALA A 155 -11.27 -13.13 2.77
CA ALA A 155 -10.17 -13.46 1.89
C ALA A 155 -9.60 -14.86 2.19
N HIS A 156 -9.27 -15.15 3.45
CA HIS A 156 -8.59 -16.40 3.82
C HIS A 156 -9.54 -17.53 4.24
N ARG A 157 -10.83 -17.26 4.46
CA ARG A 157 -11.87 -18.26 4.76
C ARG A 157 -11.51 -19.24 5.88
N GLY A 158 -10.79 -18.76 6.91
CA GLY A 158 -10.30 -19.55 8.03
C GLY A 158 -8.83 -19.99 7.93
N ASP A 159 -8.21 -19.94 6.76
CA ASP A 159 -6.78 -20.26 6.59
C ASP A 159 -5.87 -19.05 6.84
N TRP A 160 -5.98 -18.49 8.05
CA TRP A 160 -5.21 -17.34 8.49
C TRP A 160 -3.70 -17.63 8.57
N GLN A 161 -3.30 -18.90 8.73
CA GLN A 161 -1.89 -19.30 8.77
C GLN A 161 -1.23 -19.10 7.41
N THR A 162 -1.88 -19.53 6.33
CA THR A 162 -1.37 -19.29 4.98
C THR A 162 -1.30 -17.81 4.66
N TYR A 163 -2.30 -17.02 5.07
CA TYR A 163 -2.27 -15.57 4.96
C TYR A 163 -1.02 -14.95 5.63
N LEU A 164 -0.73 -15.31 6.89
CA LEU A 164 0.45 -14.79 7.60
C LEU A 164 1.77 -15.29 7.00
N ARG A 165 1.85 -16.55 6.58
CA ARG A 165 3.05 -17.07 5.89
C ARG A 165 3.35 -16.31 4.61
N ASN A 166 2.33 -15.99 3.82
CA ASN A 166 2.49 -15.19 2.61
C ASN A 166 2.95 -13.76 2.94
N THR A 167 2.39 -13.15 4.00
CA THR A 167 2.83 -11.84 4.48
C THR A 167 4.32 -11.84 4.83
N VAL A 168 4.76 -12.82 5.61
CA VAL A 168 6.18 -12.95 5.99
C VAL A 168 7.06 -13.19 4.76
N ALA A 169 6.64 -14.09 3.86
CA ALA A 169 7.39 -14.40 2.64
C ALA A 169 7.55 -13.17 1.73
N ASP A 170 6.49 -12.37 1.60
CA ASP A 170 6.57 -11.13 0.83
C ASP A 170 7.49 -10.10 1.48
N TRP A 171 7.41 -9.88 2.80
CA TRP A 171 8.27 -8.93 3.50
C TRP A 171 9.75 -9.28 3.44
N GLN A 172 10.09 -10.57 3.41
CA GLN A 172 11.48 -11.01 3.26
C GLN A 172 12.07 -10.65 1.90
N GLN A 173 11.23 -10.35 0.92
CA GLN A 173 11.62 -10.08 -0.46
C GLN A 173 11.27 -8.68 -0.95
N SER A 174 10.29 -8.00 -0.35
CA SER A 174 9.80 -6.70 -0.83
C SER A 174 10.39 -5.51 -0.08
N PRO A 175 10.63 -4.38 -0.77
CA PRO A 175 10.50 -4.23 -2.22
C PRO A 175 11.74 -4.80 -2.93
N HIS A 176 11.55 -5.79 -3.77
CA HIS A 176 12.63 -6.30 -4.60
C HIS A 176 12.51 -5.74 -6.01
N LEU A 177 12.94 -4.48 -6.18
CA LEU A 177 13.11 -3.85 -7.48
C LEU A 177 14.60 -3.89 -7.85
N THR A 178 14.88 -4.28 -9.10
CA THR A 178 16.21 -4.14 -9.69
C THR A 178 16.53 -2.66 -9.91
N ASP A 179 17.79 -2.31 -10.14
CA ASP A 179 18.16 -0.92 -10.42
C ASP A 179 17.49 -0.40 -11.69
N ASP A 180 17.30 -1.24 -12.71
CA ASP A 180 16.56 -0.89 -13.94
C ASP A 180 15.08 -0.62 -13.62
N GLU A 181 14.45 -1.41 -12.76
CA GLU A 181 13.05 -1.18 -12.33
C GLU A 181 12.92 0.14 -11.56
N TRP A 182 13.88 0.47 -10.68
CA TRP A 182 13.89 1.78 -10.01
C TRP A 182 14.01 2.93 -11.01
N GLN A 183 14.86 2.80 -12.05
CA GLN A 183 15.00 3.81 -13.10
C GLN A 183 13.74 3.98 -13.97
N ASN A 184 12.89 2.95 -14.05
CA ASN A 184 11.62 3.02 -14.77
C ASN A 184 10.54 3.82 -14.01
N ILE A 185 10.77 4.19 -12.76
CA ILE A 185 9.87 5.10 -12.02
C ILE A 185 10.13 6.52 -12.50
N THR A 186 9.47 6.91 -13.58
CA THR A 186 9.63 8.21 -14.25
C THR A 186 8.55 9.23 -13.90
N CYS A 187 7.48 8.80 -13.24
CA CYS A 187 6.43 9.71 -12.79
C CYS A 187 6.93 10.60 -11.63
N PRO A 188 6.32 11.78 -11.43
CA PRO A 188 6.56 12.56 -10.21
C PRO A 188 6.36 11.71 -8.97
N ALA A 189 7.34 11.69 -8.05
CA ALA A 189 7.30 10.89 -6.84
C ALA A 189 7.48 11.75 -5.59
N PHE A 190 6.82 11.35 -4.50
CA PHE A 190 6.91 11.98 -3.19
C PHE A 190 6.98 10.92 -2.09
N PHE A 191 8.10 10.85 -1.38
CA PHE A 191 8.37 9.86 -0.34
C PHE A 191 8.25 10.49 1.05
N ILE A 192 7.47 9.86 1.93
CA ILE A 192 7.15 10.33 3.28
C ILE A 192 7.44 9.21 4.27
N ASN A 193 8.39 9.41 5.17
CA ASN A 193 8.64 8.49 6.29
C ASN A 193 8.74 9.25 7.60
N GLY A 194 8.37 8.61 8.70
CA GLY A 194 8.68 9.11 10.02
C GLY A 194 10.19 9.08 10.28
N GLU A 195 10.68 10.02 11.08
CA GLU A 195 12.09 10.06 11.51
C GLU A 195 12.51 8.77 12.23
N ASN A 196 11.57 8.17 12.97
CA ASN A 196 11.76 6.95 13.76
C ASN A 196 11.14 5.71 13.08
N ASP A 197 10.98 5.74 11.76
CA ASP A 197 10.50 4.56 11.01
C ASP A 197 11.60 3.49 10.98
N PRO A 198 11.37 2.29 11.56
CA PRO A 198 12.40 1.25 11.63
C PRO A 198 12.63 0.55 10.28
N PHE A 199 11.76 0.75 9.28
CA PHE A 199 11.79 -0.03 8.04
C PHE A 199 12.50 0.65 6.89
N GLY A 200 12.63 1.99 6.89
CA GLY A 200 13.33 2.69 5.84
C GLY A 200 13.33 4.20 6.03
N THR A 201 14.18 4.87 5.27
CA THR A 201 14.32 6.33 5.31
C THR A 201 13.94 6.94 3.96
N VAL A 202 13.55 8.21 3.96
CA VAL A 202 13.25 8.93 2.72
C VAL A 202 14.51 9.17 1.90
N GLU A 203 15.67 9.24 2.54
CA GLU A 203 16.97 9.42 1.90
C GLU A 203 17.34 8.18 1.06
N GLU A 204 17.19 6.98 1.61
CA GLU A 204 17.41 5.72 0.87
C GLU A 204 16.49 5.62 -0.37
N LEU A 205 15.23 6.04 -0.25
CA LEU A 205 14.29 6.07 -1.37
C LEU A 205 14.69 7.12 -2.42
N GLN A 206 15.16 8.30 -1.98
CA GLN A 206 15.61 9.35 -2.89
C GLN A 206 16.88 8.95 -3.65
N GLU A 207 17.76 8.14 -3.05
CA GLU A 207 18.91 7.57 -3.77
C GLU A 207 18.46 6.70 -4.94
N LYS A 208 17.34 5.98 -4.82
CA LYS A 208 16.76 5.16 -5.91
C LYS A 208 16.03 5.99 -6.96
N VAL A 209 15.36 7.07 -6.54
CA VAL A 209 14.62 8.00 -7.43
C VAL A 209 15.04 9.44 -7.11
N PRO A 210 16.19 9.92 -7.66
CA PRO A 210 16.76 11.22 -7.28
C PRO A 210 15.86 12.45 -7.53
N SER A 211 14.91 12.34 -8.46
CA SER A 211 13.96 13.40 -8.78
C SER A 211 12.80 13.49 -7.79
N ALA A 212 12.65 12.51 -6.88
CA ALA A 212 11.54 12.48 -5.94
C ALA A 212 11.63 13.62 -4.90
N LYS A 213 10.48 14.17 -4.56
CA LYS A 213 10.34 14.96 -3.33
C LYS A 213 10.43 14.04 -2.12
N ILE A 214 10.95 14.55 -1.01
CA ILE A 214 10.99 13.80 0.25
C ILE A 214 10.41 14.63 1.38
N TYR A 215 9.81 13.95 2.37
CA TYR A 215 9.39 14.56 3.62
C TYR A 215 9.65 13.61 4.79
N LYS A 216 10.57 13.99 5.66
CA LYS A 216 10.85 13.31 6.92
C LYS A 216 9.95 13.91 8.01
N VAL A 217 9.04 13.12 8.53
CA VAL A 217 8.12 13.54 9.60
C VAL A 217 8.86 13.47 10.94
N ILE A 218 9.23 14.61 11.47
CA ILE A 218 10.00 14.71 12.72
C ILE A 218 9.19 14.11 13.89
N GLY A 219 9.83 13.24 14.66
CA GLY A 219 9.20 12.49 15.75
C GLY A 219 8.20 11.41 15.28
N GLY A 220 7.93 11.32 13.98
CA GLY A 220 7.01 10.33 13.41
C GLY A 220 7.60 8.93 13.43
N GLY A 221 6.73 7.93 13.62
CA GLY A 221 7.05 6.51 13.44
C GLY A 221 6.60 6.00 12.07
N HIS A 222 6.36 4.68 11.98
CA HIS A 222 5.96 4.02 10.73
C HIS A 222 4.58 4.43 10.18
N ARG A 223 3.71 5.00 11.01
CA ARG A 223 2.31 5.36 10.66
C ARG A 223 2.02 6.85 10.86
N PRO A 224 2.80 7.77 10.29
CA PRO A 224 2.65 9.20 10.60
C PRO A 224 1.34 9.79 10.04
N HIS A 225 0.73 9.16 9.03
CA HIS A 225 -0.54 9.57 8.39
C HIS A 225 -1.79 9.01 9.08
N PHE A 226 -1.63 8.16 10.10
CA PHE A 226 -2.75 7.42 10.70
C PHE A 226 -3.16 7.93 12.08
N VAL A 227 -2.20 8.39 12.87
CA VAL A 227 -2.43 8.84 14.25
C VAL A 227 -1.64 10.11 14.56
N GLY A 228 -2.21 10.98 15.40
CA GLY A 228 -1.55 12.15 15.96
C GLY A 228 -1.76 13.45 15.17
N GLU A 229 -1.07 14.48 15.62
CA GLU A 229 -1.21 15.86 15.12
C GLU A 229 -0.62 16.07 13.70
N GLN A 230 0.12 15.08 13.20
CA GLN A 230 0.82 15.16 11.92
C GLN A 230 -0.07 14.86 10.70
N ILE A 231 -1.27 14.29 10.92
CA ILE A 231 -2.18 13.86 9.84
C ILE A 231 -2.52 15.01 8.90
N ASP A 232 -2.90 16.16 9.45
CA ASP A 232 -3.35 17.32 8.67
C ASP A 232 -2.20 17.93 7.85
N ASP A 233 -0.98 17.99 8.40
CA ASP A 233 0.20 18.43 7.66
C ASP A 233 0.54 17.48 6.52
N ILE A 234 0.54 16.18 6.77
CA ILE A 234 0.79 15.16 5.75
C ILE A 234 -0.27 15.22 4.64
N ASN A 235 -1.56 15.29 5.01
CA ASN A 235 -2.64 15.41 4.04
C ASN A 235 -2.48 16.67 3.18
N SER A 236 -2.15 17.80 3.78
CA SER A 236 -1.95 19.08 3.08
C SER A 236 -0.80 19.01 2.09
N ARG A 237 0.34 18.43 2.49
CA ARG A 237 1.52 18.26 1.61
C ARG A 237 1.26 17.32 0.44
N ILE A 238 0.53 16.22 0.69
CA ILE A 238 0.15 15.30 -0.39
C ILE A 238 -0.80 16.00 -1.37
N LEU A 239 -1.84 16.70 -0.87
CA LEU A 239 -2.78 17.42 -1.71
C LEU A 239 -2.11 18.52 -2.55
N GLU A 240 -1.16 19.26 -1.97
CA GLU A 240 -0.33 20.22 -2.68
C GLU A 240 0.49 19.55 -3.78
N PHE A 241 1.15 18.42 -3.46
CA PHE A 241 1.92 17.67 -4.43
C PHE A 241 1.04 17.18 -5.59
N LEU A 242 -0.09 16.53 -5.31
CA LEU A 242 -0.99 16.03 -6.36
C LEU A 242 -1.48 17.18 -7.27
N SER A 243 -1.81 18.35 -6.68
CA SER A 243 -2.25 19.52 -7.43
C SER A 243 -1.16 20.14 -8.31
N SER A 244 0.12 19.85 -8.05
CA SER A 244 1.25 20.33 -8.84
C SER A 244 1.60 19.43 -10.02
N VAL A 245 1.01 18.26 -10.09
CA VAL A 245 1.22 17.29 -11.18
C VAL A 245 0.15 17.53 -12.26
N THR A 246 0.58 18.06 -13.38
CA THR A 246 -0.28 18.36 -14.56
C THR A 246 -0.29 17.21 -15.56
#